data_65cf0d7d763651a5fd76a82747eaedda
#
_entry.id   65cf0d7d763651a5fd76a82747eaedda
#
_cell.length_a   1.000
_cell.length_b   1.000
_cell.length_c   1.000
_cell.angle_alpha   90.00
_cell.angle_beta   90.00
_cell.angle_gamma   90.00
#
_symmetry.space_group_name_H-M   'P 1'
#
loop_
_entity.id
_entity.type
_entity.pdbx_description
1 polymer ?
#
loop_
_entity_poly.entity_id
_entity_poly.type
_entity_poly.pdbx_seq_one_letter_code
_entity_poly.pdbx_strand_id
1 'polypeptide(L)'
;MRTATVVSADEPGVRLAATASLTLAAAKAADVGNEQRHALAPRRPVRAKLADYAGSHLRRNAAADTEVARRLDVDGMMTTLSRQAEIESTSVVLDDLTRASAVAAAQVFSASAILADAPRNEAALSDIGADFGRIAHLLDAVDDYDSDAEQGRYNPLRSTGTSPETALEQCRRLASAIRTRYADLELVDDRLLRVVLLDGLRHAIHKRMHPH
;
A
#
# COMPACT_ATOMS: atom_id res chain seq x y z
N MET A 1 31.19 -12.18 -19.28
CA MET A 1 30.16 -11.13 -19.14
C MET A 1 28.85 -11.81 -18.83
N ARG A 2 28.20 -11.51 -17.68
CA ARG A 2 26.83 -11.97 -17.40
C ARG A 2 25.89 -10.99 -18.07
N THR A 3 25.13 -11.45 -19.06
CA THR A 3 24.04 -10.67 -19.67
C THR A 3 22.90 -10.58 -18.66
N ALA A 4 22.55 -9.39 -18.21
CA ALA A 4 21.35 -9.17 -17.42
C ALA A 4 20.15 -9.21 -18.38
N THR A 5 19.16 -10.06 -18.10
CA THR A 5 17.88 -10.02 -18.81
C THR A 5 17.12 -8.79 -18.30
N VAL A 6 16.85 -7.84 -19.20
CA VAL A 6 16.06 -6.64 -18.88
C VAL A 6 14.58 -6.97 -19.18
N VAL A 7 13.71 -6.73 -18.22
CA VAL A 7 12.26 -6.87 -18.42
C VAL A 7 11.77 -5.69 -19.24
N SER A 8 10.93 -5.94 -20.26
CA SER A 8 10.37 -4.88 -21.08
C SER A 8 9.42 -3.97 -20.27
N ALA A 9 9.40 -2.68 -20.58
CA ALA A 9 8.43 -1.75 -20.01
C ALA A 9 6.97 -2.09 -20.43
N ASP A 10 6.80 -2.80 -21.53
CA ASP A 10 5.48 -3.20 -22.06
C ASP A 10 4.91 -4.46 -21.37
N GLU A 11 5.70 -5.12 -20.53
CA GLU A 11 5.21 -6.27 -19.76
C GLU A 11 4.04 -5.88 -18.87
N PRO A 12 2.94 -6.64 -18.86
CA PRO A 12 1.73 -6.29 -18.08
C PRO A 12 2.01 -6.04 -16.61
N GLY A 13 2.91 -6.81 -15.99
CA GLY A 13 3.30 -6.63 -14.59
C GLY A 13 4.05 -5.33 -14.33
N VAL A 14 4.91 -4.89 -15.28
CA VAL A 14 5.62 -3.61 -15.18
C VAL A 14 4.67 -2.44 -15.33
N ARG A 15 3.75 -2.51 -16.30
CA ARG A 15 2.71 -1.51 -16.54
C ARG A 15 1.80 -1.37 -15.30
N LEU A 16 1.38 -2.49 -14.70
CA LEU A 16 0.59 -2.51 -13.46
C LEU A 16 1.35 -1.87 -12.30
N ALA A 17 2.60 -2.26 -12.08
CA ALA A 17 3.42 -1.71 -11.01
C ALA A 17 3.64 -0.20 -11.16
N ALA A 18 3.87 0.29 -12.39
CA ALA A 18 4.00 1.71 -12.69
C ALA A 18 2.69 2.46 -12.39
N THR A 19 1.55 1.97 -12.90
CA THR A 19 0.24 2.58 -12.69
C THR A 19 -0.13 2.62 -11.20
N ALA A 20 0.06 1.53 -10.46
CA ALA A 20 -0.19 1.46 -9.03
C ALA A 20 0.70 2.45 -8.25
N SER A 21 2.00 2.49 -8.56
CA SER A 21 2.95 3.40 -7.91
C SER A 21 2.60 4.87 -8.15
N LEU A 22 2.21 5.23 -9.38
CA LEU A 22 1.78 6.58 -9.74
C LEU A 22 0.48 6.95 -9.01
N THR A 23 -0.46 6.01 -8.88
CA THR A 23 -1.73 6.22 -8.17
C THR A 23 -1.49 6.48 -6.68
N LEU A 24 -0.67 5.64 -6.03
CA LEU A 24 -0.32 5.82 -4.62
C LEU A 24 0.44 7.13 -4.37
N ALA A 25 1.38 7.48 -5.25
CA ALA A 25 2.10 8.74 -5.17
C ALA A 25 1.16 9.96 -5.37
N ALA A 26 0.19 9.86 -6.27
CA ALA A 26 -0.82 10.89 -6.49
C ALA A 26 -1.71 11.08 -5.25
N ALA A 27 -2.14 9.98 -4.60
CA ALA A 27 -2.93 10.02 -3.39
C ALA A 27 -2.14 10.68 -2.24
N LYS A 28 -0.89 10.29 -2.03
CA LYS A 28 -0.02 10.90 -1.01
C LYS A 28 0.24 12.39 -1.28
N ALA A 29 0.42 12.80 -2.52
CA ALA A 29 0.58 14.21 -2.86
C ALA A 29 -0.70 15.02 -2.59
N ALA A 30 -1.88 14.46 -2.87
CA ALA A 30 -3.16 15.09 -2.56
C ALA A 30 -3.37 15.24 -1.05
N ASP A 31 -2.98 14.25 -0.25
CA ASP A 31 -3.06 14.28 1.20
C ASP A 31 -2.19 15.40 1.80
N VAL A 32 -0.93 15.50 1.38
CA VAL A 32 -0.04 16.62 1.76
C VAL A 32 -0.65 17.97 1.38
N GLY A 33 -1.28 18.09 0.22
CA GLY A 33 -1.99 19.30 -0.22
C GLY A 33 -3.16 19.65 0.71
N ASN A 34 -3.93 18.65 1.15
CA ASN A 34 -5.07 18.81 2.05
C ASN A 34 -4.61 19.25 3.47
N GLU A 35 -3.63 18.59 4.03
CA GLU A 35 -3.06 18.94 5.34
C GLU A 35 -2.57 20.39 5.37
N GLN A 36 -1.88 20.84 4.33
CA GLN A 36 -1.38 22.21 4.22
C GLN A 36 -2.52 23.24 4.10
N ARG A 37 -3.67 22.89 3.51
CA ARG A 37 -4.84 23.78 3.41
C ARG A 37 -5.61 23.90 4.72
N HIS A 38 -5.66 22.85 5.53
CA HIS A 38 -6.42 22.79 6.77
C HIS A 38 -5.58 23.14 8.00
N ALA A 39 -4.27 23.36 7.84
CA ALA A 39 -3.42 23.83 8.92
C ALA A 39 -3.89 25.21 9.40
N LEU A 40 -4.03 25.40 10.74
CA LEU A 40 -4.47 26.63 11.41
C LEU A 40 -3.62 27.87 11.07
N ALA A 41 -2.43 27.67 10.49
CA ALA A 41 -1.62 28.72 9.87
C ALA A 41 -1.00 28.13 8.59
N PRO A 42 -1.39 28.57 7.39
CA PRO A 42 -0.80 28.09 6.14
C PRO A 42 0.66 28.56 6.06
N ARG A 43 1.55 27.75 6.62
CA ARG A 43 2.98 28.08 6.70
C ARG A 43 3.71 28.11 5.35
N ARG A 44 3.15 27.48 4.30
CA ARG A 44 3.81 27.39 2.98
C ARG A 44 2.81 27.18 1.84
N PRO A 45 2.11 28.21 1.35
CA PRO A 45 1.14 28.09 0.24
C PRO A 45 1.76 27.56 -1.05
N VAL A 46 3.07 27.75 -1.25
CA VAL A 46 3.81 27.23 -2.39
C VAL A 46 3.91 25.70 -2.35
N ARG A 47 4.07 25.10 -1.16
CA ARG A 47 4.11 23.64 -1.00
C ARG A 47 2.77 22.98 -1.32
N ALA A 48 1.67 23.56 -0.89
CA ALA A 48 0.33 23.06 -1.21
C ALA A 48 0.09 23.07 -2.74
N LYS A 49 0.38 24.21 -3.42
CA LYS A 49 0.25 24.31 -4.87
C LYS A 49 1.15 23.33 -5.62
N LEU A 50 2.38 23.13 -5.15
CA LEU A 50 3.31 22.17 -5.74
C LEU A 50 2.82 20.73 -5.55
N ALA A 51 2.30 20.38 -4.37
CA ALA A 51 1.71 19.07 -4.08
C ALA A 51 0.47 18.82 -4.97
N ASP A 52 -0.42 19.80 -5.12
CA ASP A 52 -1.59 19.71 -6.00
C ASP A 52 -1.20 19.53 -7.48
N TYR A 53 -0.18 20.27 -7.93
CA TYR A 53 0.34 20.12 -9.30
C TYR A 53 0.97 18.74 -9.51
N ALA A 54 1.82 18.31 -8.60
CA ALA A 54 2.45 17.00 -8.65
C ALA A 54 1.41 15.87 -8.61
N GLY A 55 0.44 15.94 -7.69
CA GLY A 55 -0.65 14.98 -7.58
C GLY A 55 -1.49 14.89 -8.88
N SER A 56 -1.84 16.03 -9.47
CA SER A 56 -2.57 16.08 -10.73
C SER A 56 -1.77 15.51 -11.90
N HIS A 57 -0.46 15.75 -11.93
CA HIS A 57 0.42 15.21 -12.97
C HIS A 57 0.57 13.69 -12.84
N LEU A 58 0.81 13.20 -11.62
CA LEU A 58 0.92 11.78 -11.32
C LEU A 58 -0.37 11.03 -11.65
N ARG A 59 -1.54 11.61 -11.30
CA ARG A 59 -2.84 11.02 -11.63
C ARG A 59 -3.06 10.93 -13.14
N ARG A 60 -2.71 11.97 -13.92
CA ARG A 60 -2.80 11.90 -15.38
C ARG A 60 -1.92 10.81 -15.96
N ASN A 61 -0.70 10.65 -15.43
CA ASN A 61 0.22 9.59 -15.87
C ASN A 61 -0.28 8.20 -15.48
N ALA A 62 -0.87 8.04 -14.28
CA ALA A 62 -1.51 6.78 -13.87
C ALA A 62 -2.68 6.39 -14.80
N ALA A 63 -3.43 7.37 -15.28
CA ALA A 63 -4.55 7.16 -16.22
C ALA A 63 -4.12 7.00 -17.68
N ALA A 64 -2.84 7.23 -18.02
CA ALA A 64 -2.36 7.19 -19.41
C ALA A 64 -2.43 5.76 -20.00
N ASP A 65 -2.17 4.74 -19.19
CA ASP A 65 -2.40 3.35 -19.56
C ASP A 65 -3.87 2.98 -19.29
N THR A 66 -4.72 3.25 -20.25
CA THR A 66 -6.18 3.13 -20.09
C THR A 66 -6.66 1.70 -19.79
N GLU A 67 -5.96 0.69 -20.30
CA GLU A 67 -6.27 -0.71 -20.01
C GLU A 67 -5.98 -1.06 -18.55
N VAL A 68 -4.75 -0.80 -18.11
CA VAL A 68 -4.32 -1.09 -16.75
C VAL A 68 -5.07 -0.21 -15.74
N ALA A 69 -5.25 1.08 -16.04
CA ALA A 69 -5.98 2.02 -15.17
C ALA A 69 -7.43 1.57 -14.92
N ARG A 70 -8.10 1.04 -15.95
CA ARG A 70 -9.46 0.48 -15.82
C ARG A 70 -9.46 -0.82 -15.03
N ARG A 71 -8.49 -1.73 -15.25
CA ARG A 71 -8.37 -3.01 -14.53
C ARG A 71 -8.07 -2.80 -13.06
N LEU A 72 -7.24 -1.82 -12.76
CA LEU A 72 -6.87 -1.44 -11.41
C LEU A 72 -7.95 -0.59 -10.72
N ASP A 73 -8.91 -0.03 -11.45
CA ASP A 73 -9.87 0.96 -10.94
C ASP A 73 -9.18 2.13 -10.23
N VAL A 74 -8.33 2.83 -10.97
CA VAL A 74 -7.53 3.95 -10.43
C VAL A 74 -8.40 5.00 -9.74
N ASP A 75 -9.57 5.33 -10.29
CA ASP A 75 -10.48 6.33 -9.69
C ASP A 75 -11.11 5.82 -8.38
N GLY A 76 -11.52 4.56 -8.31
CA GLY A 76 -11.99 3.91 -7.07
C GLY A 76 -10.90 3.84 -6.01
N MET A 77 -9.69 3.49 -6.40
CA MET A 77 -8.52 3.49 -5.50
C MET A 77 -8.23 4.89 -4.94
N MET A 78 -8.20 5.91 -5.80
CA MET A 78 -8.03 7.31 -5.39
C MET A 78 -9.13 7.76 -4.42
N THR A 79 -10.39 7.38 -4.68
CA THR A 79 -11.52 7.67 -3.80
C THR A 79 -11.35 7.01 -2.43
N THR A 80 -10.94 5.75 -2.40
CA THR A 80 -10.71 5.00 -1.16
C THR A 80 -9.59 5.64 -0.33
N LEU A 81 -8.46 5.96 -0.97
CA LEU A 81 -7.31 6.56 -0.30
C LEU A 81 -7.61 7.99 0.19
N SER A 82 -8.40 8.78 -0.53
CA SER A 82 -8.76 10.15 -0.12
C SER A 82 -9.64 10.22 1.13
N ARG A 83 -10.30 9.12 1.52
CA ARG A 83 -11.11 9.04 2.75
C ARG A 83 -10.29 8.70 3.99
N GLN A 84 -9.00 8.38 3.82
CA GLN A 84 -8.16 7.95 4.95
C GLN A 84 -8.14 8.99 6.08
N ALA A 85 -7.94 10.27 5.76
CA ALA A 85 -7.91 11.34 6.76
C ALA A 85 -9.23 11.48 7.53
N GLU A 86 -10.39 11.29 6.87
CA GLU A 86 -11.69 11.27 7.52
C GLU A 86 -11.82 10.09 8.49
N ILE A 87 -11.41 8.90 8.07
CA ILE A 87 -11.43 7.69 8.90
C ILE A 87 -10.52 7.87 10.12
N GLU A 88 -9.31 8.40 9.94
CA GLU A 88 -8.35 8.69 11.01
C GLU A 88 -8.89 9.69 12.05
N SER A 89 -9.74 10.61 11.62
CA SER A 89 -10.35 11.60 12.53
C SER A 89 -11.57 11.08 13.29
N THR A 90 -12.19 9.98 12.83
CA THR A 90 -13.49 9.49 13.34
C THR A 90 -13.43 8.10 13.95
N SER A 91 -12.51 7.24 13.50
CA SER A 91 -12.40 5.86 13.98
C SER A 91 -11.30 5.68 15.01
N VAL A 92 -11.59 4.85 16.01
CA VAL A 92 -10.65 4.34 17.01
C VAL A 92 -10.44 2.82 16.85
N VAL A 93 -10.87 2.27 15.72
CA VAL A 93 -10.77 0.84 15.41
C VAL A 93 -9.63 0.63 14.42
N LEU A 94 -8.60 -0.11 14.82
CA LEU A 94 -7.38 -0.30 14.02
C LEU A 94 -7.68 -0.93 12.64
N ASP A 95 -8.65 -1.83 12.56
CA ASP A 95 -9.08 -2.44 11.29
C ASP A 95 -9.63 -1.40 10.29
N ASP A 96 -10.37 -0.41 10.76
CA ASP A 96 -10.88 0.68 9.91
C ASP A 96 -9.72 1.55 9.41
N LEU A 97 -8.76 1.85 10.28
CA LEU A 97 -7.59 2.68 9.97
C LEU A 97 -6.68 2.04 8.91
N THR A 98 -6.62 0.71 8.86
CA THR A 98 -5.82 -0.03 7.87
C THR A 98 -6.59 -0.38 6.59
N ARG A 99 -7.91 -0.12 6.55
CA ARG A 99 -8.81 -0.56 5.47
C ARG A 99 -8.44 0.01 4.10
N ALA A 100 -8.11 1.30 4.01
CA ALA A 100 -7.79 1.92 2.73
C ALA A 100 -6.55 1.27 2.10
N SER A 101 -5.50 1.02 2.88
CA SER A 101 -4.30 0.31 2.43
C SER A 101 -4.59 -1.14 2.04
N ALA A 102 -5.47 -1.81 2.78
CA ALA A 102 -5.91 -3.17 2.45
C ALA A 102 -6.64 -3.22 1.11
N VAL A 103 -7.62 -2.33 0.88
CA VAL A 103 -8.40 -2.27 -0.36
C VAL A 103 -7.50 -1.92 -1.55
N ALA A 104 -6.63 -0.92 -1.41
CA ALA A 104 -5.73 -0.52 -2.49
C ALA A 104 -4.77 -1.66 -2.88
N ALA A 105 -4.19 -2.37 -1.93
CA ALA A 105 -3.33 -3.51 -2.21
C ALA A 105 -4.11 -4.70 -2.79
N ALA A 106 -5.31 -4.98 -2.30
CA ALA A 106 -6.21 -6.01 -2.85
C ALA A 106 -6.50 -5.76 -4.34
N GLN A 107 -6.79 -4.52 -4.73
CA GLN A 107 -7.02 -4.15 -6.13
C GLN A 107 -5.79 -4.40 -7.01
N VAL A 108 -4.59 -4.06 -6.55
CA VAL A 108 -3.34 -4.30 -7.30
C VAL A 108 -3.11 -5.80 -7.50
N PHE A 109 -3.25 -6.59 -6.44
CA PHE A 109 -3.03 -8.03 -6.50
C PHE A 109 -4.09 -8.74 -7.35
N SER A 110 -5.37 -8.37 -7.22
CA SER A 110 -6.46 -8.89 -8.08
C SER A 110 -6.21 -8.54 -9.55
N ALA A 111 -5.88 -7.30 -9.87
CA ALA A 111 -5.58 -6.86 -11.22
C ALA A 111 -4.40 -7.64 -11.85
N SER A 112 -3.42 -8.06 -11.04
CA SER A 112 -2.29 -8.86 -11.53
C SER A 112 -2.73 -10.23 -12.05
N ALA A 113 -3.72 -10.87 -11.41
CA ALA A 113 -4.29 -12.14 -11.89
C ALA A 113 -4.95 -11.99 -13.25
N ILE A 114 -5.73 -10.94 -13.43
CA ILE A 114 -6.45 -10.66 -14.69
C ILE A 114 -5.47 -10.34 -15.82
N LEU A 115 -4.45 -9.51 -15.54
CA LEU A 115 -3.44 -9.14 -16.54
C LEU A 115 -2.52 -10.32 -16.94
N ALA A 116 -2.35 -11.30 -16.03
CA ALA A 116 -1.59 -12.53 -16.29
C ALA A 116 -2.43 -13.65 -16.91
N ASP A 117 -3.70 -13.38 -17.27
CA ASP A 117 -4.66 -14.39 -17.77
C ASP A 117 -4.81 -15.59 -16.81
N ALA A 118 -4.77 -15.33 -15.51
CA ALA A 118 -4.89 -16.30 -14.43
C ALA A 118 -6.08 -15.99 -13.49
N PRO A 119 -7.33 -15.90 -13.99
CA PRO A 119 -8.48 -15.42 -13.20
C PRO A 119 -8.80 -16.34 -12.01
N ARG A 120 -8.37 -17.60 -12.01
CA ARG A 120 -8.55 -18.50 -10.88
C ARG A 120 -7.81 -18.04 -9.61
N ASN A 121 -6.73 -17.29 -9.78
CA ASN A 121 -5.94 -16.74 -8.69
C ASN A 121 -6.52 -15.43 -8.16
N GLU A 122 -7.50 -14.82 -8.82
CA GLU A 122 -7.98 -13.46 -8.52
C GLU A 122 -8.43 -13.30 -7.07
N ALA A 123 -9.32 -14.17 -6.60
CA ALA A 123 -9.85 -14.10 -5.24
C ALA A 123 -8.75 -14.29 -4.18
N ALA A 124 -7.89 -15.30 -4.35
CA ALA A 124 -6.79 -15.56 -3.43
C ALA A 124 -5.76 -14.40 -3.42
N LEU A 125 -5.44 -13.85 -4.60
CA LEU A 125 -4.54 -12.69 -4.70
C LEU A 125 -5.17 -11.43 -4.10
N SER A 126 -6.47 -11.20 -4.27
CA SER A 126 -7.18 -10.10 -3.61
C SER A 126 -7.04 -10.18 -2.08
N ASP A 127 -7.28 -11.35 -1.50
CA ASP A 127 -7.16 -11.58 -0.06
C ASP A 127 -5.70 -11.41 0.43
N ILE A 128 -4.74 -11.96 -0.33
CA ILE A 128 -3.31 -11.78 -0.06
C ILE A 128 -2.93 -10.30 -0.09
N GLY A 129 -3.43 -9.57 -1.09
CA GLY A 129 -3.21 -8.14 -1.23
C GLY A 129 -3.78 -7.34 -0.06
N ALA A 130 -5.01 -7.68 0.38
CA ALA A 130 -5.62 -7.03 1.54
C ALA A 130 -4.78 -7.21 2.81
N ASP A 131 -4.35 -8.43 3.10
CA ASP A 131 -3.51 -8.71 4.26
C ASP A 131 -2.13 -8.05 4.14
N PHE A 132 -1.54 -8.04 2.93
CA PHE A 132 -0.29 -7.33 2.67
C PHE A 132 -0.41 -5.82 2.91
N GLY A 133 -1.48 -5.19 2.44
CA GLY A 133 -1.74 -3.77 2.65
C GLY A 133 -1.89 -3.41 4.13
N ARG A 134 -2.58 -4.26 4.92
CA ARG A 134 -2.65 -4.10 6.38
C ARG A 134 -1.28 -4.20 7.04
N ILE A 135 -0.50 -5.23 6.67
CA ILE A 135 0.86 -5.40 7.21
C ILE A 135 1.72 -4.18 6.90
N ALA A 136 1.72 -3.71 5.65
CA ALA A 136 2.52 -2.56 5.25
C ALA A 136 2.18 -1.32 6.09
N HIS A 137 0.88 -1.04 6.27
CA HIS A 137 0.41 0.09 7.09
C HIS A 137 0.80 -0.06 8.57
N LEU A 138 0.66 -1.26 9.14
CA LEU A 138 1.02 -1.52 10.54
C LEU A 138 2.53 -1.40 10.76
N LEU A 139 3.36 -1.91 9.84
CA LEU A 139 4.81 -1.80 9.95
C LEU A 139 5.30 -0.35 9.87
N ASP A 140 4.69 0.47 8.99
CA ASP A 140 4.95 1.91 8.89
C ASP A 140 4.59 2.61 10.21
N ALA A 141 3.41 2.31 10.75
CA ALA A 141 2.97 2.85 12.04
C ALA A 141 3.86 2.43 13.23
N VAL A 142 4.44 1.24 13.20
CA VAL A 142 5.43 0.77 14.20
C VAL A 142 6.74 1.53 14.04
N ASP A 143 7.23 1.70 12.81
CA ASP A 143 8.48 2.41 12.54
C ASP A 143 8.40 3.89 12.98
N ASP A 144 7.23 4.52 12.79
CA ASP A 144 7.00 5.92 13.09
C ASP A 144 6.48 6.18 14.52
N TYR A 145 6.25 5.14 15.33
CA TYR A 145 5.54 5.23 16.62
C TYR A 145 6.10 6.29 17.57
N ASP A 146 7.40 6.35 17.77
CA ASP A 146 8.05 7.30 18.66
C ASP A 146 8.26 8.65 17.99
N SER A 147 8.70 8.66 16.74
CA SER A 147 8.95 9.90 15.99
C SER A 147 7.68 10.71 15.77
N ASP A 148 6.52 10.07 15.58
CA ASP A 148 5.23 10.73 15.46
C ASP A 148 4.81 11.40 16.76
N ALA A 149 5.05 10.73 17.91
CA ALA A 149 4.77 11.31 19.21
C ALA A 149 5.62 12.54 19.49
N GLU A 150 6.92 12.46 19.22
CA GLU A 150 7.86 13.56 19.41
C GLU A 150 7.51 14.80 18.55
N GLN A 151 6.95 14.55 17.36
CA GLN A 151 6.58 15.59 16.41
C GLN A 151 5.11 16.02 16.50
N GLY A 152 4.33 15.41 17.40
CA GLY A 152 2.89 15.66 17.54
C GLY A 152 2.10 15.28 16.29
N ARG A 153 2.57 14.25 15.53
CA ARG A 153 1.88 13.72 14.36
C ARG A 153 0.92 12.59 14.76
N TYR A 154 -0.05 12.37 13.91
CA TYR A 154 -0.98 11.25 14.05
C TYR A 154 -0.24 9.92 13.85
N ASN A 155 -0.58 8.93 14.71
CA ASN A 155 -0.15 7.55 14.54
C ASN A 155 -1.34 6.62 14.89
N PRO A 156 -1.73 5.68 14.01
CA PRO A 156 -2.92 4.84 14.20
C PRO A 156 -2.81 3.91 15.42
N LEU A 157 -1.60 3.47 15.78
CA LEU A 157 -1.41 2.63 16.96
C LEU A 157 -1.67 3.42 18.25
N ARG A 158 -1.21 4.68 18.31
CA ARG A 158 -1.44 5.55 19.47
C ARG A 158 -2.92 5.93 19.60
N SER A 159 -3.59 6.23 18.48
CA SER A 159 -5.00 6.61 18.48
C SER A 159 -5.92 5.47 18.96
N THR A 160 -5.53 4.23 18.73
CA THR A 160 -6.27 3.02 19.14
C THR A 160 -5.78 2.43 20.47
N GLY A 161 -4.73 2.98 21.08
CA GLY A 161 -4.11 2.39 22.26
C GLY A 161 -3.41 1.04 22.00
N THR A 162 -3.07 0.74 20.75
CA THR A 162 -2.40 -0.50 20.36
C THR A 162 -0.90 -0.34 20.55
N SER A 163 -0.25 -1.31 21.23
CA SER A 163 1.20 -1.28 21.34
C SER A 163 1.89 -1.78 20.05
N PRO A 164 3.14 -1.35 19.78
CA PRO A 164 3.94 -1.86 18.67
C PRO A 164 4.06 -3.40 18.67
N GLU A 165 4.21 -4.02 19.83
CA GLU A 165 4.30 -5.48 19.97
C GLU A 165 3.00 -6.16 19.54
N THR A 166 1.84 -5.59 19.94
CA THR A 166 0.52 -6.11 19.56
C THR A 166 0.30 -5.98 18.04
N ALA A 167 0.73 -4.86 17.45
CA ALA A 167 0.67 -4.65 16.00
C ALA A 167 1.57 -5.64 15.24
N LEU A 168 2.79 -5.89 15.71
CA LEU A 168 3.71 -6.88 15.14
C LEU A 168 3.16 -8.30 15.22
N GLU A 169 2.50 -8.65 16.33
CA GLU A 169 1.85 -9.95 16.46
C GLU A 169 0.66 -10.08 15.48
N GLN A 170 -0.08 -9.00 15.23
CA GLN A 170 -1.11 -8.98 14.17
C GLN A 170 -0.48 -9.16 12.79
N CYS A 171 0.65 -8.49 12.49
CA CYS A 171 1.38 -8.70 11.25
C CYS A 171 1.80 -10.16 11.05
N ARG A 172 2.25 -10.86 12.12
CA ARG A 172 2.59 -12.29 12.06
C ARG A 172 1.39 -13.15 11.70
N ARG A 173 0.22 -12.89 12.30
CA ARG A 173 -1.02 -13.63 11.98
C ARG A 173 -1.43 -13.41 10.52
N LEU A 174 -1.41 -12.18 10.03
CA LEU A 174 -1.69 -11.85 8.63
C LEU A 174 -0.69 -12.50 7.67
N ALA A 175 0.61 -12.47 7.99
CA ALA A 175 1.64 -13.14 7.19
C ALA A 175 1.46 -14.67 7.14
N SER A 176 0.97 -15.28 8.23
CA SER A 176 0.61 -16.70 8.23
C SER A 176 -0.60 -16.98 7.34
N ALA A 177 -1.62 -16.11 7.35
CA ALA A 177 -2.78 -16.22 6.46
C ALA A 177 -2.38 -16.07 4.99
N ILE A 178 -1.51 -15.11 4.66
CA ILE A 178 -0.93 -14.96 3.31
C ILE A 178 -0.25 -16.26 2.89
N ARG A 179 0.58 -16.86 3.73
CA ARG A 179 1.27 -18.12 3.42
C ARG A 179 0.30 -19.25 3.12
N THR A 180 -0.80 -19.37 3.87
CA THR A 180 -1.82 -20.39 3.65
C THR A 180 -2.48 -20.19 2.29
N ARG A 181 -2.96 -18.97 1.98
CA ARG A 181 -3.59 -18.68 0.69
C ARG A 181 -2.62 -18.76 -0.50
N TYR A 182 -1.34 -18.45 -0.26
CA TYR A 182 -0.30 -18.58 -1.28
C TYR A 182 -0.14 -20.02 -1.77
N ALA A 183 -0.33 -21.01 -0.91
CA ALA A 183 -0.24 -22.43 -1.27
C ALA A 183 -1.34 -22.87 -2.24
N ASP A 184 -2.44 -22.12 -2.31
CA ASP A 184 -3.59 -22.41 -3.19
C ASP A 184 -3.46 -21.72 -4.57
N LEU A 185 -2.42 -20.89 -4.79
CA LEU A 185 -2.20 -20.23 -6.07
C LEU A 185 -1.67 -21.19 -7.13
N GLU A 186 -2.27 -21.13 -8.33
CA GLU A 186 -1.80 -21.82 -9.51
C GLU A 186 -0.70 -20.98 -10.21
N LEU A 187 0.57 -21.20 -9.87
CA LEU A 187 1.72 -20.45 -10.38
C LEU A 187 2.62 -21.32 -11.25
N VAL A 188 3.08 -20.79 -12.38
CA VAL A 188 4.03 -21.48 -13.28
C VAL A 188 5.45 -21.46 -12.71
N ASP A 189 5.89 -20.32 -12.19
CA ASP A 189 7.16 -20.14 -11.49
C ASP A 189 6.95 -19.17 -10.34
N ASP A 190 7.14 -19.66 -9.11
CA ASP A 190 6.86 -18.93 -7.89
C ASP A 190 8.12 -18.47 -7.14
N ARG A 191 9.31 -18.82 -7.61
CA ARG A 191 10.57 -18.64 -6.87
C ARG A 191 10.80 -17.19 -6.43
N LEU A 192 10.62 -16.24 -7.34
CA LEU A 192 10.81 -14.82 -7.02
C LEU A 192 9.70 -14.30 -6.11
N LEU A 193 8.45 -14.65 -6.41
CA LEU A 193 7.30 -14.21 -5.62
C LEU A 193 7.37 -14.76 -4.19
N ARG A 194 7.76 -16.01 -4.01
CA ARG A 194 7.97 -16.64 -2.70
C ARG A 194 9.01 -15.88 -1.87
N VAL A 195 10.16 -15.58 -2.46
CA VAL A 195 11.24 -14.87 -1.76
C VAL A 195 10.81 -13.44 -1.40
N VAL A 196 10.21 -12.71 -2.34
CA VAL A 196 9.84 -11.31 -2.11
C VAL A 196 8.65 -11.21 -1.15
N LEU A 197 7.59 -11.98 -1.39
CA LEU A 197 6.36 -11.87 -0.59
C LEU A 197 6.47 -12.59 0.75
N LEU A 198 6.81 -13.89 0.76
CA LEU A 198 6.76 -14.67 2.02
C LEU A 198 8.01 -14.45 2.87
N ASP A 199 9.20 -14.58 2.29
CA ASP A 199 10.43 -14.40 3.06
C ASP A 199 10.70 -12.93 3.36
N GLY A 200 10.36 -12.01 2.44
CA GLY A 200 10.46 -10.57 2.65
C GLY A 200 9.58 -10.09 3.80
N LEU A 201 8.31 -10.48 3.83
CA LEU A 201 7.40 -10.14 4.94
C LEU A 201 7.89 -10.70 6.27
N ARG A 202 8.27 -11.98 6.30
CA ARG A 202 8.81 -12.61 7.51
C ARG A 202 10.03 -11.85 8.02
N HIS A 203 10.96 -11.50 7.15
CA HIS A 203 12.15 -10.75 7.50
C HIS A 203 11.83 -9.35 8.03
N ALA A 204 10.93 -8.63 7.36
CA ALA A 204 10.52 -7.28 7.75
C ALA A 204 9.88 -7.25 9.15
N ILE A 205 9.02 -8.23 9.46
CA ILE A 205 8.38 -8.35 10.78
C ILE A 205 9.42 -8.75 11.82
N HIS A 206 10.25 -9.77 11.54
CA HIS A 206 11.26 -10.26 12.47
C HIS A 206 12.26 -9.19 12.89
N LYS A 207 12.75 -8.38 11.93
CA LYS A 207 13.67 -7.27 12.18
C LYS A 207 13.13 -6.27 13.22
N ARG A 208 11.81 -6.02 13.20
CA ARG A 208 11.16 -5.06 14.12
C ARG A 208 10.84 -5.68 15.49
N MET A 209 10.67 -6.99 15.54
CA MET A 209 10.50 -7.71 16.82
C MET A 209 11.79 -7.85 17.60
N HIS A 210 12.94 -7.78 16.92
CA HIS A 210 14.27 -7.97 17.51
C HIS A 210 15.19 -6.83 17.02
N PRO A 211 14.93 -5.56 17.43
CA PRO A 211 15.84 -4.46 17.15
C PRO A 211 17.19 -4.73 17.84
N HIS A 212 18.27 -4.60 17.11
CA HIS A 212 19.65 -4.78 17.59
C HIS A 212 20.09 -3.60 18.44
#